data_89392dcc89de63bb2c666a326c8e5801
#
_entry.id   89392dcc89de63bb2c666a326c8e5801
#
_cell.length_a   1.000
_cell.length_b   1.000
_cell.length_c   1.000
_cell.angle_alpha   90.00
_cell.angle_beta   90.00
_cell.angle_gamma   90.00
#
_symmetry.space_group_name_H-M   'P 1'
#
loop_
_entity.id
_entity.type
_entity.pdbx_description
1 polymer ?
#
loop_
_entity_poly.entity_id
_entity_poly.type
_entity_poly.pdbx_seq_one_letter_code
_entity_poly.pdbx_strand_id
1 'polypeptide(L)'
;VDTKLRELSKGKRSLDDLARSFIGARTTNGKVGVQTYAFDDVVNALQALQTHDWPAFLQARIEGHGPAAPLDGLARGGWKLVYNDTPNAAIADREGDEGFDDFSYSLGLKIAGDAGTINEVLWESPAFRAGLAKDMQLVAVDGKAYNAERLKRALVAAQSAKNPIELLVRQGDSFRTVRVDYHDGLRYPHLQRVEGTPDLLSRTLSPRS
;
A
#
# COMPACT_ATOMS: atom_id res chain seq x y z
N VAL A 1 -2.45 -15.74 -3.51
CA VAL A 1 -2.91 -17.16 -3.42
C VAL A 1 -4.37 -17.28 -3.83
N ASP A 2 -5.33 -16.57 -3.17
CA ASP A 2 -6.78 -16.76 -3.40
C ASP A 2 -7.19 -16.62 -4.86
N THR A 3 -6.83 -15.49 -5.50
CA THR A 3 -7.14 -15.26 -6.91
C THR A 3 -6.52 -16.32 -7.85
N LYS A 4 -5.36 -16.90 -7.46
CA LYS A 4 -4.74 -17.99 -8.22
C LYS A 4 -5.49 -19.32 -8.07
N LEU A 5 -5.92 -19.65 -6.86
CA LEU A 5 -6.78 -20.81 -6.62
C LEU A 5 -8.09 -20.71 -7.40
N ARG A 6 -8.76 -19.54 -7.36
CA ARG A 6 -10.00 -19.29 -8.10
C ARG A 6 -9.80 -19.37 -9.61
N GLU A 7 -8.71 -18.80 -10.14
CA GLU A 7 -8.35 -18.89 -11.55
C GLU A 7 -8.22 -20.35 -11.99
N LEU A 8 -7.35 -21.10 -11.34
CA LEU A 8 -7.05 -22.50 -11.69
C LEU A 8 -8.26 -23.44 -11.54
N SER A 9 -9.05 -23.23 -10.49
CA SER A 9 -10.23 -24.06 -10.19
C SER A 9 -11.52 -23.58 -10.85
N LYS A 10 -11.47 -22.53 -11.68
CA LYS A 10 -12.65 -21.86 -12.25
C LYS A 10 -13.66 -21.42 -11.18
N GLY A 11 -13.15 -20.88 -10.07
CA GLY A 11 -13.92 -20.37 -8.96
C GLY A 11 -14.41 -21.43 -7.95
N LYS A 12 -14.06 -22.70 -8.11
CA LYS A 12 -14.51 -23.79 -7.22
C LYS A 12 -13.73 -23.87 -5.91
N ARG A 13 -12.51 -23.37 -5.87
CA ARG A 13 -11.61 -23.37 -4.70
C ARG A 13 -11.17 -21.96 -4.38
N SER A 14 -10.93 -21.72 -3.11
CA SER A 14 -10.49 -20.43 -2.57
C SER A 14 -9.58 -20.61 -1.35
N LEU A 15 -9.07 -19.52 -0.83
CA LEU A 15 -8.28 -19.53 0.41
C LEU A 15 -9.11 -19.98 1.63
N ASP A 16 -10.46 -19.81 1.60
CA ASP A 16 -11.31 -20.34 2.67
C ASP A 16 -11.27 -21.87 2.76
N ASP A 17 -11.11 -22.56 1.62
CA ASP A 17 -10.98 -24.03 1.61
C ASP A 17 -9.66 -24.44 2.28
N LEU A 18 -8.58 -23.68 2.04
CA LEU A 18 -7.31 -23.85 2.75
C LEU A 18 -7.49 -23.59 4.25
N ALA A 19 -8.11 -22.47 4.62
CA ALA A 19 -8.31 -22.11 6.01
C ALA A 19 -9.09 -23.20 6.79
N ARG A 20 -10.14 -23.73 6.20
CA ARG A 20 -10.93 -24.82 6.82
C ARG A 20 -10.13 -26.11 7.01
N SER A 21 -9.29 -26.47 6.03
CA SER A 21 -8.51 -27.72 6.10
C SER A 21 -7.23 -27.57 6.91
N PHE A 22 -6.63 -26.39 6.94
CA PHE A 22 -5.29 -26.17 7.48
C PHE A 22 -5.30 -25.46 8.83
N ILE A 23 -6.14 -24.42 8.99
CA ILE A 23 -6.16 -23.57 10.21
C ILE A 23 -7.26 -24.04 11.20
N GLY A 24 -8.15 -24.92 10.75
CA GLY A 24 -9.24 -25.42 11.59
C GLY A 24 -8.71 -26.04 12.89
N ALA A 25 -9.12 -25.49 14.02
CA ALA A 25 -8.72 -25.98 15.34
C ALA A 25 -9.07 -27.47 15.48
N ARG A 26 -8.07 -28.34 15.45
CA ARG A 26 -8.24 -29.72 15.87
C ARG A 26 -8.24 -29.76 17.38
N THR A 27 -9.41 -29.98 17.96
CA THR A 27 -9.51 -30.24 19.39
C THR A 27 -9.19 -31.70 19.64
N THR A 28 -8.10 -31.96 20.36
CA THR A 28 -7.86 -33.25 20.98
C THR A 28 -8.38 -33.16 22.41
N ASN A 29 -9.39 -33.92 22.74
CA ASN A 29 -10.05 -33.93 24.09
C ASN A 29 -10.64 -32.56 24.49
N GLY A 30 -11.23 -31.81 23.58
CA GLY A 30 -11.87 -30.52 23.85
C GLY A 30 -10.93 -29.36 24.17
N LYS A 31 -9.62 -29.54 24.01
CA LYS A 31 -8.63 -28.48 24.18
C LYS A 31 -8.07 -28.05 22.82
N VAL A 32 -8.00 -26.75 22.58
CA VAL A 32 -7.33 -26.18 21.42
C VAL A 32 -5.82 -26.35 21.62
N GLY A 33 -5.19 -27.15 20.76
CA GLY A 33 -3.75 -27.36 20.78
C GLY A 33 -3.03 -26.39 19.84
N VAL A 34 -1.79 -26.04 20.16
CA VAL A 34 -0.89 -25.35 19.24
C VAL A 34 -0.42 -26.35 18.19
N GLN A 35 -0.71 -26.08 16.92
CA GLN A 35 -0.19 -26.86 15.79
C GLN A 35 0.87 -26.02 15.06
N THR A 36 2.08 -26.51 15.05
CA THR A 36 3.18 -25.95 14.24
C THR A 36 3.06 -26.44 12.79
N TYR A 37 3.58 -25.68 11.85
CA TYR A 37 3.64 -26.05 10.44
C TYR A 37 4.95 -25.58 9.81
N ALA A 38 5.38 -26.28 8.78
CA ALA A 38 6.51 -25.92 7.93
C ALA A 38 5.99 -25.43 6.55
N PHE A 39 6.89 -24.94 5.72
CA PHE A 39 6.58 -24.50 4.36
C PHE A 39 5.90 -25.60 3.53
N ASP A 40 6.42 -26.83 3.62
CA ASP A 40 5.90 -27.99 2.87
C ASP A 40 4.47 -28.34 3.28
N ASP A 41 4.06 -28.11 4.52
CA ASP A 41 2.69 -28.36 4.96
C ASP A 41 1.72 -27.43 4.24
N VAL A 42 2.10 -26.15 4.06
CA VAL A 42 1.31 -25.16 3.30
C VAL A 42 1.24 -25.55 1.83
N VAL A 43 2.39 -25.93 1.25
CA VAL A 43 2.47 -26.39 -0.15
C VAL A 43 1.57 -27.60 -0.38
N ASN A 44 1.67 -28.63 0.48
CA ASN A 44 0.87 -29.84 0.37
C ASN A 44 -0.63 -29.57 0.50
N ALA A 45 -1.03 -28.68 1.42
CA ALA A 45 -2.41 -28.29 1.60
C ALA A 45 -2.96 -27.54 0.36
N LEU A 46 -2.18 -26.65 -0.24
CA LEU A 46 -2.55 -25.97 -1.50
C LEU A 46 -2.60 -26.93 -2.66
N GLN A 47 -1.66 -27.88 -2.76
CA GLN A 47 -1.61 -28.92 -3.79
C GLN A 47 -2.83 -29.83 -3.75
N ALA A 48 -3.29 -30.19 -2.54
CA ALA A 48 -4.51 -30.98 -2.34
C ALA A 48 -5.77 -30.24 -2.81
N LEU A 49 -5.81 -28.92 -2.75
CA LEU A 49 -6.93 -28.11 -3.24
C LEU A 49 -6.90 -27.94 -4.76
N GLN A 50 -5.73 -27.70 -5.32
CA GLN A 50 -5.53 -27.44 -6.73
C GLN A 50 -4.06 -27.67 -7.13
N THR A 51 -3.83 -28.50 -8.14
CA THR A 51 -2.50 -28.76 -8.66
C THR A 51 -1.88 -27.52 -9.30
N HIS A 52 -0.69 -27.14 -8.84
CA HIS A 52 0.10 -26.03 -9.37
C HIS A 52 1.53 -26.12 -8.80
N ASP A 53 2.49 -25.45 -9.41
CA ASP A 53 3.82 -25.24 -8.81
C ASP A 53 3.75 -24.22 -7.68
N TRP A 54 3.20 -24.66 -6.53
CA TRP A 54 3.06 -23.82 -5.34
C TRP A 54 4.39 -23.44 -4.70
N PRO A 55 5.41 -24.31 -4.66
CA PRO A 55 6.73 -23.90 -4.15
C PRO A 55 7.27 -22.69 -4.89
N ALA A 56 7.41 -22.75 -6.20
CA ALA A 56 7.92 -21.62 -6.99
C ALA A 56 7.01 -20.39 -6.90
N PHE A 57 5.68 -20.58 -6.89
CA PHE A 57 4.72 -19.49 -6.74
C PHE A 57 4.87 -18.74 -5.40
N LEU A 58 5.04 -19.45 -4.29
CA LEU A 58 5.18 -18.86 -2.96
C LEU A 58 6.56 -18.23 -2.78
N GLN A 59 7.63 -18.95 -3.15
CA GLN A 59 9.00 -18.44 -3.05
C GLN A 59 9.22 -17.15 -3.81
N ALA A 60 8.71 -17.06 -5.03
CA ALA A 60 8.80 -15.83 -5.83
C ALA A 60 8.14 -14.61 -5.15
N ARG A 61 7.21 -14.82 -4.21
CA ARG A 61 6.51 -13.73 -3.50
C ARG A 61 7.05 -13.44 -2.12
N ILE A 62 7.65 -14.43 -1.48
CA ILE A 62 8.21 -14.30 -0.12
C ILE A 62 9.67 -13.87 -0.19
N GLU A 63 10.42 -14.46 -1.12
CA GLU A 63 11.88 -14.26 -1.26
C GLU A 63 12.22 -13.30 -2.41
N GLY A 64 11.24 -12.96 -3.26
CA GLY A 64 11.45 -12.10 -4.40
C GLY A 64 11.82 -10.68 -3.99
N HIS A 65 12.96 -10.20 -4.48
CA HIS A 65 13.41 -8.82 -4.34
C HIS A 65 13.06 -8.06 -5.62
N GLY A 66 12.04 -7.22 -5.56
CA GLY A 66 11.62 -6.40 -6.68
C GLY A 66 11.38 -4.95 -6.27
N PRO A 67 11.35 -4.00 -7.21
CA PRO A 67 11.15 -2.58 -6.92
C PRO A 67 9.73 -2.24 -6.45
N ALA A 68 8.79 -3.18 -6.52
CA ALA A 68 7.39 -2.96 -6.19
C ALA A 68 6.70 -4.23 -5.68
N ALA A 69 5.59 -4.06 -4.98
CA ALA A 69 4.72 -5.16 -4.55
C ALA A 69 4.16 -5.92 -5.77
N PRO A 70 4.00 -7.26 -5.69
CA PRO A 70 3.46 -8.06 -6.79
C PRO A 70 1.95 -7.78 -6.96
N LEU A 71 1.57 -7.08 -8.02
CA LEU A 71 0.18 -6.70 -8.32
C LEU A 71 -0.57 -7.72 -9.19
N ASP A 72 0.08 -8.82 -9.56
CA ASP A 72 -0.50 -9.87 -10.41
C ASP A 72 -1.77 -10.52 -9.80
N GLY A 73 -1.89 -10.50 -8.47
CA GLY A 73 -3.10 -10.91 -7.76
C GLY A 73 -4.30 -10.01 -8.04
N LEU A 74 -4.09 -8.70 -8.13
CA LEU A 74 -5.14 -7.74 -8.52
C LEU A 74 -5.54 -7.94 -9.97
N ALA A 75 -4.56 -8.07 -10.87
CA ALA A 75 -4.82 -8.30 -12.30
C ALA A 75 -5.65 -9.58 -12.54
N ARG A 76 -5.27 -10.69 -11.90
CA ARG A 76 -6.09 -11.92 -11.92
C ARG A 76 -7.48 -11.74 -11.30
N GLY A 77 -7.57 -10.87 -10.30
CA GLY A 77 -8.83 -10.50 -9.67
C GLY A 77 -9.74 -9.65 -10.54
N GLY A 78 -9.28 -9.23 -11.71
CA GLY A 78 -10.03 -8.36 -12.64
C GLY A 78 -9.96 -6.88 -12.27
N TRP A 79 -8.90 -6.47 -11.57
CA TRP A 79 -8.67 -5.09 -11.13
C TRP A 79 -7.24 -4.66 -11.42
N LYS A 80 -7.04 -3.36 -11.55
CA LYS A 80 -5.71 -2.74 -11.64
C LYS A 80 -5.59 -1.58 -10.66
N LEU A 81 -4.38 -1.40 -10.12
CA LEU A 81 -4.03 -0.23 -9.34
C LEU A 81 -3.78 0.94 -10.30
N VAL A 82 -4.45 2.05 -10.06
CA VAL A 82 -4.26 3.32 -10.77
C VAL A 82 -4.05 4.43 -9.75
N TYR A 83 -3.50 5.55 -10.20
CA TYR A 83 -3.33 6.73 -9.36
C TYR A 83 -4.03 7.92 -10.02
N ASN A 84 -4.68 8.74 -9.20
CA ASN A 84 -5.24 10.04 -9.61
C ASN A 84 -5.03 11.07 -8.49
N ASP A 85 -5.51 12.28 -8.68
CA ASP A 85 -5.36 13.42 -7.77
C ASP A 85 -6.45 13.52 -6.69
N THR A 86 -7.38 12.58 -6.64
CA THR A 86 -8.49 12.59 -5.69
C THR A 86 -8.24 11.56 -4.58
N PRO A 87 -8.30 11.91 -3.29
CA PRO A 87 -8.20 10.95 -2.20
C PRO A 87 -9.27 9.87 -2.30
N ASN A 88 -8.91 8.61 -2.06
CA ASN A 88 -9.92 7.57 -1.84
C ASN A 88 -10.52 7.69 -0.43
N ALA A 89 -11.72 7.12 -0.22
CA ALA A 89 -12.42 7.22 1.06
C ALA A 89 -11.59 6.75 2.26
N ALA A 90 -10.83 5.65 2.12
CA ALA A 90 -10.02 5.11 3.21
C ALA A 90 -8.84 6.04 3.61
N ILE A 91 -8.30 6.81 2.68
CA ILE A 91 -7.27 7.82 2.99
C ILE A 91 -7.93 9.02 3.65
N ALA A 92 -9.04 9.51 3.08
CA ALA A 92 -9.77 10.65 3.63
C ALA A 92 -10.26 10.40 5.08
N ASP A 93 -10.82 9.23 5.34
CA ASP A 93 -11.25 8.82 6.68
C ASP A 93 -10.06 8.78 7.65
N ARG A 94 -8.94 8.22 7.21
CA ARG A 94 -7.73 8.13 8.04
C ARG A 94 -7.09 9.49 8.33
N GLU A 95 -7.03 10.38 7.34
CA GLU A 95 -6.57 11.76 7.54
C GLU A 95 -7.44 12.47 8.59
N GLY A 96 -8.77 12.27 8.54
CA GLY A 96 -9.71 12.83 9.50
C GLY A 96 -9.59 12.27 10.91
N ASP A 97 -9.46 10.95 11.04
CA ASP A 97 -9.43 10.27 12.33
C ASP A 97 -8.08 10.44 13.05
N GLU A 98 -6.98 10.39 12.33
CA GLU A 98 -5.62 10.39 12.89
C GLU A 98 -4.95 11.78 12.87
N GLY A 99 -5.58 12.78 12.23
CA GLY A 99 -5.13 14.17 12.24
C GLY A 99 -3.79 14.39 11.52
N PHE A 100 -3.55 13.69 10.42
CA PHE A 100 -2.37 13.90 9.57
C PHE A 100 -2.74 14.07 8.10
N ASP A 101 -1.85 14.69 7.35
CA ASP A 101 -1.94 14.82 5.89
C ASP A 101 -1.10 13.73 5.21
N ASP A 102 -1.71 12.93 4.33
CA ASP A 102 -1.07 11.79 3.67
C ASP A 102 -0.56 12.14 2.26
N PHE A 103 0.73 12.40 2.16
CA PHE A 103 1.45 12.58 0.89
C PHE A 103 2.32 11.36 0.54
N SER A 104 2.03 10.18 1.10
CA SER A 104 2.84 8.96 0.93
C SER A 104 3.04 8.57 -0.53
N TYR A 105 2.01 8.75 -1.35
CA TYR A 105 2.04 8.35 -2.77
C TYR A 105 2.56 9.45 -3.71
N SER A 106 2.76 10.66 -3.20
CA SER A 106 3.37 11.79 -3.93
C SER A 106 4.83 11.96 -3.49
N LEU A 107 5.05 12.61 -2.37
CA LEU A 107 6.38 12.90 -1.85
C LEU A 107 6.98 11.79 -0.99
N GLY A 108 6.16 10.85 -0.50
CA GLY A 108 6.55 9.85 0.49
C GLY A 108 6.58 10.43 1.91
N LEU A 109 5.64 11.31 2.25
CA LEU A 109 5.51 11.98 3.55
C LEU A 109 4.17 11.73 4.19
N LYS A 110 4.17 11.64 5.53
CA LYS A 110 2.99 11.93 6.36
C LYS A 110 3.33 13.07 7.32
N ILE A 111 2.44 14.03 7.43
CA ILE A 111 2.66 15.25 8.18
C ILE A 111 1.53 15.42 9.19
N ALA A 112 1.87 15.65 10.46
CA ALA A 112 0.88 15.97 11.49
C ALA A 112 0.25 17.32 11.17
N GLY A 113 -1.03 17.31 10.81
CA GLY A 113 -1.91 18.41 10.46
C GLY A 113 -1.32 19.81 10.57
N ASP A 114 -1.93 20.66 11.39
CA ASP A 114 -1.55 22.07 11.55
C ASP A 114 -0.13 22.30 12.11
N ALA A 115 0.42 21.33 12.83
CA ALA A 115 1.77 21.43 13.39
C ALA A 115 2.89 21.35 12.35
N GLY A 116 2.61 20.76 11.18
CA GLY A 116 3.58 20.55 10.11
C GLY A 116 4.73 19.59 10.47
N THR A 117 4.58 18.81 11.54
CA THR A 117 5.61 17.84 11.95
C THR A 117 5.58 16.64 11.02
N ILE A 118 6.75 16.28 10.48
CA ILE A 118 6.90 15.10 9.62
C ILE A 118 6.88 13.84 10.49
N ASN A 119 5.81 13.04 10.39
CA ASN A 119 5.63 11.80 11.14
C ASN A 119 6.31 10.62 10.47
N GLU A 120 6.34 10.62 9.13
CA GLU A 120 6.91 9.52 8.35
C GLU A 120 7.55 10.04 7.06
N VAL A 121 8.67 9.45 6.70
CA VAL A 121 9.33 9.62 5.39
C VAL A 121 9.61 8.23 4.84
N LEU A 122 9.02 7.92 3.69
CA LEU A 122 9.22 6.63 3.04
C LEU A 122 10.62 6.54 2.43
N TRP A 123 11.24 5.39 2.61
CA TRP A 123 12.56 5.09 2.04
C TRP A 123 12.56 5.29 0.52
N GLU A 124 13.65 5.86 0.00
CA GLU A 124 13.84 6.17 -1.43
C GLU A 124 12.76 7.05 -2.09
N SER A 125 11.88 7.66 -1.30
CA SER A 125 10.91 8.63 -1.79
C SER A 125 11.55 9.95 -2.25
N PRO A 126 10.81 10.81 -2.99
CA PRO A 126 11.29 12.17 -3.30
C PRO A 126 11.69 12.96 -2.06
N ALA A 127 10.93 12.88 -0.99
CA ALA A 127 11.23 13.54 0.28
C ALA A 127 12.51 12.99 0.94
N PHE A 128 12.67 11.67 0.95
CA PHE A 128 13.88 11.03 1.46
C PHE A 128 15.13 11.46 0.71
N ARG A 129 15.08 11.44 -0.64
CA ARG A 129 16.19 11.88 -1.49
C ARG A 129 16.54 13.36 -1.32
N ALA A 130 15.54 14.18 -1.00
CA ALA A 130 15.74 15.58 -0.67
C ALA A 130 16.30 15.81 0.74
N GLY A 131 16.47 14.76 1.54
CA GLY A 131 17.03 14.79 2.88
C GLY A 131 16.02 15.19 3.97
N LEU A 132 14.72 15.02 3.72
CA LEU A 132 13.72 15.13 4.78
C LEU A 132 13.75 13.90 5.68
N ALA A 133 13.43 14.08 6.94
CA ALA A 133 13.42 13.03 7.94
C ALA A 133 12.24 13.22 8.92
N LYS A 134 11.89 12.14 9.60
CA LYS A 134 10.94 12.16 10.70
C LYS A 134 11.37 13.18 11.76
N ASP A 135 10.39 13.76 12.43
CA ASP A 135 10.52 14.77 13.50
C ASP A 135 11.04 16.15 13.03
N MET A 136 11.31 16.35 11.73
CA MET A 136 11.45 17.70 11.18
C MET A 136 10.09 18.40 11.12
N GLN A 137 10.09 19.70 11.24
CA GLN A 137 8.89 20.52 11.05
C GLN A 137 8.91 21.21 9.70
N LEU A 138 7.89 21.01 8.89
CA LEU A 138 7.66 21.76 7.65
C LEU A 138 7.05 23.13 8.02
N VAL A 139 7.83 24.18 7.83
CA VAL A 139 7.48 25.56 8.23
C VAL A 139 6.84 26.33 7.09
N ALA A 140 7.37 26.18 5.87
CA ALA A 140 6.86 26.88 4.71
C ALA A 140 7.00 26.06 3.41
N VAL A 141 6.14 26.36 2.46
CA VAL A 141 6.14 25.85 1.09
C VAL A 141 6.21 27.06 0.15
N ASP A 142 7.21 27.10 -0.73
CA ASP A 142 7.46 28.19 -1.68
C ASP A 142 7.40 29.59 -1.01
N GLY A 143 8.07 29.73 0.14
CA GLY A 143 8.18 30.95 0.90
C GLY A 143 6.92 31.37 1.69
N LYS A 144 5.86 30.54 1.74
CA LYS A 144 4.63 30.82 2.48
C LYS A 144 4.43 29.78 3.58
N ALA A 145 3.91 30.19 4.75
CA ALA A 145 3.66 29.31 5.90
C ALA A 145 2.94 28.02 5.46
N TYR A 146 3.38 26.89 6.02
CA TYR A 146 2.80 25.57 5.71
C TYR A 146 1.30 25.51 6.05
N ASN A 147 0.55 24.90 5.20
CA ASN A 147 -0.67 24.15 5.45
C ASN A 147 -0.83 23.11 4.33
N ALA A 148 -1.64 22.06 4.56
CA ALA A 148 -1.81 20.96 3.62
C ALA A 148 -2.24 21.41 2.23
N GLU A 149 -3.21 22.33 2.15
CA GLU A 149 -3.74 22.83 0.88
C GLU A 149 -2.69 23.58 0.06
N ARG A 150 -1.73 24.23 0.72
CA ARG A 150 -0.62 24.90 0.03
C ARG A 150 0.34 23.89 -0.56
N LEU A 151 0.67 22.84 0.20
CA LEU A 151 1.51 21.77 -0.32
C LEU A 151 0.83 21.01 -1.47
N LYS A 152 -0.47 20.70 -1.36
CA LYS A 152 -1.25 20.11 -2.46
C LYS A 152 -1.20 20.98 -3.72
N ARG A 153 -1.39 22.30 -3.59
CA ARG A 153 -1.31 23.22 -4.72
C ARG A 153 0.10 23.32 -5.32
N ALA A 154 1.15 23.29 -4.50
CA ALA A 154 2.52 23.28 -4.98
C ALA A 154 2.81 22.00 -5.78
N LEU A 155 2.34 20.82 -5.31
CA LEU A 155 2.45 19.56 -6.03
C LEU A 155 1.75 19.59 -7.39
N VAL A 156 0.54 20.13 -7.45
CA VAL A 156 -0.20 20.28 -8.73
C VAL A 156 0.52 21.26 -9.67
N ALA A 157 0.99 22.40 -9.15
CA ALA A 157 1.72 23.38 -9.95
C ALA A 157 3.04 22.82 -10.50
N ALA A 158 3.72 21.99 -9.74
CA ALA A 158 4.99 21.36 -10.13
C ALA A 158 4.86 20.39 -11.33
N GLN A 159 3.65 19.89 -11.64
CA GLN A 159 3.43 19.08 -12.84
C GLN A 159 3.75 19.84 -14.15
N SER A 160 3.48 21.12 -14.17
CA SER A 160 3.72 21.99 -15.35
C SER A 160 5.02 22.79 -15.24
N ALA A 161 5.48 23.04 -14.01
CA ALA A 161 6.69 23.77 -13.73
C ALA A 161 7.90 22.83 -13.76
N LYS A 162 9.03 23.34 -14.23
CA LYS A 162 10.32 22.60 -14.20
C LYS A 162 11.12 22.86 -12.91
N ASN A 163 10.60 23.73 -12.04
CA ASN A 163 11.28 24.11 -10.81
C ASN A 163 10.93 23.13 -9.68
N PRO A 164 11.90 22.76 -8.82
CA PRO A 164 11.63 21.98 -7.64
C PRO A 164 10.75 22.74 -6.64
N ILE A 165 10.00 22.02 -5.82
CA ILE A 165 9.21 22.58 -4.73
C ILE A 165 10.18 22.98 -3.60
N GLU A 166 10.14 24.22 -3.14
CA GLU A 166 10.99 24.70 -2.05
C GLU A 166 10.25 24.55 -0.71
N LEU A 167 10.86 23.78 0.21
CA LEU A 167 10.34 23.54 1.54
C LEU A 167 11.29 24.13 2.58
N LEU A 168 10.82 25.06 3.42
CA LEU A 168 11.54 25.49 4.61
C LEU A 168 11.22 24.52 5.74
N VAL A 169 12.24 23.87 6.28
CA VAL A 169 12.09 22.93 7.39
C VAL A 169 12.92 23.38 8.58
N ARG A 170 12.44 23.05 9.77
CA ARG A 170 13.13 23.23 11.04
C ARG A 170 13.50 21.87 11.63
N GLN A 171 14.71 21.77 12.14
CA GLN A 171 15.20 20.64 12.91
C GLN A 171 15.93 21.17 14.14
N GLY A 172 15.36 21.00 15.34
CA GLY A 172 15.84 21.67 16.54
C GLY A 172 15.80 23.18 16.37
N ASP A 173 16.94 23.84 16.53
CA ASP A 173 17.09 25.30 16.41
C ASP A 173 17.49 25.76 15.00
N SER A 174 17.68 24.82 14.07
CA SER A 174 18.17 25.12 12.73
C SER A 174 17.04 25.12 11.71
N PHE A 175 17.11 26.07 10.77
CA PHE A 175 16.24 26.14 9.60
C PHE A 175 17.06 25.88 8.34
N ARG A 176 16.48 25.17 7.39
CA ARG A 176 17.06 24.98 6.06
C ARG A 176 16.01 24.91 4.98
N THR A 177 16.33 25.41 3.80
CA THR A 177 15.53 25.21 2.61
C THR A 177 15.93 23.90 1.94
N VAL A 178 14.94 23.05 1.69
CA VAL A 178 15.07 21.78 0.99
C VAL A 178 14.35 21.91 -0.35
N ARG A 179 14.98 21.47 -1.44
CA ARG A 179 14.38 21.44 -2.77
C ARG A 179 13.99 20.02 -3.13
N VAL A 180 12.71 19.82 -3.38
CA VAL A 180 12.18 18.50 -3.75
C VAL A 180 11.88 18.51 -5.25
N ASP A 181 12.67 17.76 -6.00
CA ASP A 181 12.49 17.57 -7.43
C ASP A 181 11.45 16.48 -7.69
N TYR A 182 10.17 16.93 -7.81
CA TYR A 182 9.03 16.06 -7.98
C TYR A 182 7.96 16.73 -8.86
N HIS A 183 7.54 16.06 -9.94
CA HIS A 183 6.67 16.60 -10.96
C HIS A 183 5.47 15.71 -11.34
N ASP A 184 5.21 14.65 -10.57
CA ASP A 184 4.09 13.74 -10.86
C ASP A 184 2.75 14.21 -10.27
N GLY A 185 2.73 15.35 -9.53
CA GLY A 185 1.52 15.92 -8.92
C GLY A 185 0.98 15.13 -7.73
N LEU A 186 -0.28 15.34 -7.42
CA LEU A 186 -0.97 14.56 -6.39
C LEU A 186 -1.25 13.15 -6.90
N ARG A 187 -1.00 12.17 -6.03
CA ARG A 187 -1.21 10.75 -6.35
C ARG A 187 -1.89 10.05 -5.19
N TYR A 188 -3.07 9.52 -5.46
CA TYR A 188 -3.80 8.65 -4.54
C TYR A 188 -4.13 7.33 -5.22
N PRO A 189 -3.95 6.18 -4.55
CA PRO A 189 -4.18 4.87 -5.14
C PRO A 189 -5.68 4.57 -5.27
N HIS A 190 -6.08 4.00 -6.39
CA HIS A 190 -7.44 3.53 -6.64
C HIS A 190 -7.42 2.18 -7.32
N LEU A 191 -8.43 1.36 -7.04
CA LEU A 191 -8.67 0.13 -7.77
C LEU A 191 -9.66 0.41 -8.90
N GLN A 192 -9.27 0.08 -10.12
CA GLN A 192 -10.11 0.21 -11.30
C GLN A 192 -10.40 -1.19 -11.88
N ARG A 193 -11.69 -1.43 -12.19
CA ARG A 193 -12.10 -2.65 -12.88
C ARG A 193 -11.45 -2.76 -14.26
N VAL A 194 -11.06 -3.97 -14.62
CA VAL A 194 -10.66 -4.33 -15.99
C VAL A 194 -11.85 -4.94 -16.67
N GLU A 195 -12.41 -4.23 -17.65
CA GLU A 195 -13.59 -4.69 -18.40
C GLU A 195 -13.34 -6.04 -19.10
N GLY A 196 -14.38 -6.85 -19.21
CA GLY A 196 -14.31 -8.17 -19.84
C GLY A 196 -13.60 -9.26 -19.02
N THR A 197 -13.12 -8.94 -17.79
CA THR A 197 -12.49 -9.92 -16.90
C THR A 197 -13.41 -10.35 -15.76
N PRO A 198 -13.31 -11.58 -15.24
CA PRO A 198 -14.06 -12.01 -14.06
C PRO A 198 -13.70 -11.15 -12.84
N ASP A 199 -14.70 -10.78 -12.02
CA ASP A 199 -14.48 -10.08 -10.75
C ASP A 199 -14.21 -11.08 -9.62
N LEU A 200 -12.96 -11.53 -9.51
CA LEU A 200 -12.56 -12.44 -8.44
C LEU A 200 -12.21 -11.70 -7.15
N LEU A 201 -11.79 -10.43 -7.22
CA LEU A 201 -11.43 -9.66 -6.03
C LEU A 201 -12.67 -9.39 -5.17
N SER A 202 -13.77 -8.93 -5.77
CA SER A 202 -15.03 -8.73 -5.03
C SER A 202 -15.55 -10.03 -4.40
N ARG A 203 -15.36 -11.16 -5.09
CA ARG A 203 -15.71 -12.48 -4.54
C ARG A 203 -14.85 -12.88 -3.34
N THR A 204 -13.58 -12.45 -3.30
CA THR A 204 -12.68 -12.69 -2.16
C THR A 204 -13.11 -11.88 -0.94
N LEU A 205 -13.62 -10.66 -1.16
CA LEU A 205 -14.05 -9.75 -0.10
C LEU A 205 -15.50 -9.96 0.35
N SER A 206 -16.29 -10.72 -0.41
CA SER A 206 -17.69 -11.01 -0.05
C SER A 206 -17.78 -12.15 0.96
N PRO A 207 -18.69 -12.06 1.95
CA PRO A 207 -18.96 -13.18 2.85
C PRO A 207 -19.46 -14.38 2.05
N ARG A 208 -19.03 -15.57 2.45
CA ARG A 208 -19.59 -16.82 1.92
C ARG A 208 -20.92 -17.11 2.58
N SER A 209 -21.95 -17.27 1.79
CA SER A 209 -23.23 -17.88 2.20
C SER A 209 -23.06 -19.38 2.40
#